data_1116e584f1c2bab436aa54ac02af6c7b
#
_entry.id   1116e584f1c2bab436aa54ac02af6c7b
#
_cell.length_a   1.000
_cell.length_b   1.000
_cell.length_c   1.000
_cell.angle_alpha   90.00
_cell.angle_beta   90.00
_cell.angle_gamma   90.00
#
_symmetry.space_group_name_H-M   'P 1'
#
loop_
_entity.id
_entity.type
_entity.pdbx_description
1 polymer ?
#
loop_
_entity_poly.entity_id
_entity_poly.type
_entity_poly.pdbx_seq_one_letter_code
_entity_poly.pdbx_strand_id
1 'polypeptide(L)' 'MPKDDDKIVVEGVVVEALPGTQFRVRLETGHEVLAYLSGKMRKYYIRILLGDNVRVEMSPYDLTRGRITYRTK' A
#
# COMPACT_ATOMS: atom_id res chain seq x y z
N MET A 1 16.22 -15.71 8.32
CA MET A 1 15.87 -15.45 7.94
C MET A 1 14.92 -15.08 7.51
N PRO A 2 14.30 -14.87 7.24
CA PRO A 2 13.51 -14.54 6.76
C PRO A 2 12.96 -13.72 6.60
N LYS A 3 12.88 -13.16 6.32
CA LYS A 3 12.63 -12.29 5.92
C LYS A 3 11.37 -12.01 5.38
N ASP A 4 10.72 -12.65 4.58
CA ASP A 4 9.37 -12.41 4.13
C ASP A 4 8.38 -12.50 5.26
N ASP A 5 8.75 -13.25 6.26
CA ASP A 5 7.86 -13.44 7.40
C ASP A 5 7.72 -12.18 8.23
N ASP A 6 8.61 -11.23 8.02
CA ASP A 6 8.59 -10.01 8.81
C ASP A 6 7.68 -8.96 8.25
N LYS A 7 7.05 -9.22 7.11
CA LYS A 7 6.20 -8.21 6.50
C LYS A 7 4.85 -8.16 7.18
N ILE A 8 4.37 -6.95 7.36
CA ILE A 8 3.04 -6.71 7.92
C ILE A 8 2.12 -6.40 6.76
N VAL A 9 1.03 -7.13 6.65
CA VAL A 9 0.06 -6.92 5.60
C VAL A 9 -1.19 -6.32 6.23
N VAL A 10 -1.57 -5.15 5.77
CA VAL A 10 -2.73 -4.45 6.28
C VAL A 10 -3.56 -3.95 5.12
N GLU A 11 -4.79 -3.59 5.40
CA GLU A 11 -5.68 -3.03 4.41
C GLU A 11 -6.04 -1.61 4.77
N GLY A 12 -6.25 -0.81 3.74
CA GLY A 12 -6.62 0.56 3.95
C GLY A 12 -7.31 1.13 2.74
N VAL A 13 -7.64 2.41 2.81
CA VAL A 13 -8.37 3.12 1.77
C VAL A 13 -7.46 4.21 1.22
N VAL A 14 -7.40 4.32 -0.10
CA VAL A 14 -6.61 5.35 -0.74
C VAL A 14 -7.31 6.69 -0.55
N VAL A 15 -6.64 7.63 0.11
CA VAL A 15 -7.22 8.93 0.41
C VAL A 15 -6.59 10.05 -0.40
N GLU A 16 -5.43 9.80 -1.02
CA GLU A 16 -4.80 10.84 -1.82
C GLU A 16 -3.87 10.20 -2.83
N ALA A 17 -3.86 10.72 -4.04
CA ALA A 17 -2.93 10.29 -5.08
C ALA A 17 -1.80 11.30 -5.16
N LEU A 18 -0.58 10.80 -5.12
CA LEU A 18 0.63 11.62 -5.12
C LEU A 18 1.41 11.37 -6.40
N PRO A 19 2.30 12.27 -6.77
CA PRO A 19 3.13 12.07 -7.95
C PRO A 19 4.01 10.84 -7.82
N GLY A 20 4.39 10.26 -8.94
CA GLY A 20 5.36 9.17 -8.92
C GLY A 20 4.80 7.84 -8.49
N THR A 21 3.53 7.59 -8.78
CA THR A 21 2.86 6.33 -8.47
C THR A 21 2.83 6.06 -6.96
N GLN A 22 2.74 7.13 -6.17
CA GLN A 22 2.62 7.03 -4.73
C GLN A 22 1.22 7.40 -4.31
N PHE A 23 0.79 6.85 -3.18
CA PHE A 23 -0.55 7.09 -2.68
C PHE A 23 -0.52 7.19 -1.17
N ARG A 24 -1.39 8.02 -0.63
CA ARG A 24 -1.59 8.03 0.80
C ARG A 24 -2.74 7.12 1.13
N VAL A 25 -2.49 6.17 2.01
CA VAL A 25 -3.48 5.15 2.36
C VAL A 25 -3.78 5.28 3.85
N ARG A 26 -5.06 5.36 4.18
CA ARG A 26 -5.48 5.38 5.58
C ARG A 26 -5.85 3.96 5.99
N LEU A 27 -5.18 3.48 7.01
CA LEU A 27 -5.43 2.16 7.54
C LEU A 27 -6.65 2.17 8.45
N GLU A 28 -7.13 0.98 8.77
CA GLU A 28 -8.31 0.86 9.63
C GLU A 28 -8.10 1.47 11.00
N THR A 29 -6.87 1.52 11.44
CA THR A 29 -6.54 2.13 12.72
C THR A 29 -6.57 3.64 12.68
N GLY A 30 -6.73 4.22 11.49
CA GLY A 30 -6.65 5.67 11.34
C GLY A 30 -5.25 6.16 11.00
N HIS A 31 -4.28 5.29 11.04
CA HIS A 31 -2.91 5.63 10.71
C HIS A 31 -2.77 5.75 9.19
N GLU A 32 -2.08 6.78 8.74
CA GLU A 32 -1.85 6.97 7.30
C GLU A 32 -0.43 6.61 6.95
N VAL A 33 -0.28 5.94 5.81
CA VAL A 33 1.03 5.54 5.33
C VAL A 33 1.19 5.99 3.90
N LEU A 34 2.44 6.18 3.50
CA LEU A 34 2.78 6.50 2.13
C LEU A 34 3.04 5.19 1.41
N ALA A 35 2.23 4.91 0.41
CA ALA A 35 2.31 3.62 -0.28
C ALA A 35 2.62 3.85 -1.75
N TYR A 36 3.35 2.93 -2.34
CA TYR A 36 3.65 2.96 -3.76
C TYR A 36 3.25 1.63 -4.37
N LEU A 37 3.08 1.62 -5.69
CA LEU A 37 2.68 0.41 -6.37
C LEU A 37 3.82 -0.58 -6.40
N SER A 38 3.48 -1.86 -6.17
CA SER A 38 4.46 -2.91 -6.36
C SER A 38 4.78 -3.03 -7.85
N GLY A 39 5.90 -3.69 -8.14
CA GLY A 39 6.27 -3.89 -9.53
C GLY A 39 5.22 -4.68 -10.29
N LYS A 40 4.60 -5.63 -9.61
CA LYS A 40 3.56 -6.44 -10.24
C LYS A 40 2.37 -5.58 -10.62
N MET A 41 1.96 -4.67 -9.74
CA MET A 41 0.82 -3.81 -10.01
C MET A 41 1.10 -2.87 -11.18
N ARG A 42 2.32 -2.35 -11.25
CA ARG A 42 2.69 -1.48 -12.35
C ARG A 42 2.78 -2.25 -13.65
N LYS A 43 3.26 -3.46 -13.59
CA LYS A 43 3.42 -4.28 -14.79
C LYS A 43 2.09 -4.54 -15.47
N TYR A 44 1.04 -4.71 -14.68
CA TYR A 44 -0.28 -5.02 -15.23
C TYR A 44 -1.17 -3.80 -15.32
N TYR A 45 -0.62 -2.61 -15.10
CA TYR A 45 -1.36 -1.37 -15.24
C TYR A 45 -2.61 -1.33 -14.39
N ILE A 46 -2.55 -1.91 -13.21
CA ILE A 46 -3.69 -1.88 -12.32
C ILE A 46 -3.85 -0.45 -11.82
N ARG A 47 -5.02 0.11 -12.06
CA ARG A 47 -5.27 1.50 -11.72
C ARG A 47 -5.78 1.60 -10.29
N ILE A 48 -5.21 2.53 -9.55
CA ILE A 48 -5.65 2.80 -8.17
C ILE A 48 -6.36 4.14 -8.18
N LEU A 49 -7.56 4.16 -7.62
CA LEU A 49 -8.37 5.36 -7.56
C LEU A 49 -8.61 5.75 -6.12
N LEU A 50 -8.94 7.03 -5.92
CA LEU A 50 -9.30 7.48 -4.58
C LEU A 50 -10.50 6.69 -4.09
N GLY A 51 -10.45 6.29 -2.84
CA GLY A 51 -11.52 5.52 -2.25
C GLY A 51 -11.39 4.01 -2.44
N ASP A 52 -10.42 3.57 -3.22
CA ASP A 52 -10.21 2.14 -3.41
C ASP A 52 -9.66 1.51 -2.14
N ASN A 53 -10.09 0.29 -1.88
CA ASN A 53 -9.49 -0.51 -0.81
C ASN A 53 -8.29 -1.24 -1.37
N VAL A 54 -7.18 -1.16 -0.66
CA VAL A 54 -5.94 -1.77 -1.12
C VAL A 54 -5.31 -2.53 0.02
N ARG A 55 -4.50 -3.50 -0.34
CA ARG A 55 -3.69 -4.25 0.62
C ARG A 55 -2.27 -3.72 0.53
N VAL A 56 -1.72 -3.38 1.69
CA VAL A 56 -0.41 -2.75 1.77
C VAL A 56 0.51 -3.64 2.59
N GLU A 57 1.70 -3.89 2.06
CA GLU A 57 2.75 -4.58 2.79
C GLU A 57 3.71 -3.55 3.36
N MET A 58 4.02 -3.70 4.62
CA MET A 58 4.94 -2.81 5.30
C MET A 58 5.98 -3.60 6.05
N SER A 59 7.13 -2.98 6.24
CA SER A 59 8.15 -3.55 7.09
C SER A 59 7.84 -3.18 8.53
N PRO A 60 8.02 -4.09 9.48
CA PRO A 60 7.84 -3.73 10.89
C PRO A 60 8.85 -2.68 11.35
N TYR A 61 9.89 -2.47 10.56
CA TYR A 61 10.91 -1.48 10.90
C TYR A 61 10.58 -0.10 10.37
N ASP A 62 9.55 0.03 9.54
CA ASP A 62 9.18 1.31 8.98
C ASP A 62 7.68 1.30 8.71
N LEU A 63 6.92 1.80 9.66
CA LEU A 63 5.46 1.78 9.56
C LEU A 63 4.91 3.04 8.89
N THR A 64 5.78 3.85 8.30
CA THR A 64 5.32 5.05 7.60
C THR A 64 5.23 4.84 6.11
N ARG A 65 5.78 3.76 5.58
CA ARG A 65 5.78 3.48 4.15
C ARG A 65 5.34 2.07 3.90
N GLY A 66 4.73 1.86 2.75
CA GLY A 66 4.31 0.53 2.39
C GLY A 66 4.26 0.38 0.89
N ARG A 67 3.89 -0.81 0.46
CA ARG A 67 3.79 -1.14 -0.94
C ARG A 67 2.41 -1.74 -1.18
N ILE A 68 1.69 -1.18 -2.14
CA ILE A 68 0.39 -1.70 -2.51
C ILE A 68 0.60 -2.95 -3.34
N THR A 69 0.10 -4.06 -2.86
CA THR A 69 0.27 -5.34 -3.54
C THR A 69 -1.02 -5.87 -4.14
N TYR A 70 -2.15 -5.29 -3.75
CA TYR A 70 -3.41 -5.83 -4.21
C TYR A 70 -4.51 -4.77 -4.03
N ARG A 71 -5.43 -4.70 -4.97
CA ARG A 71 -6.58 -3.82 -4.88
C ARG A 71 -7.80 -4.69 -4.63
N THR A 72 -8.37 -4.57 -3.46
CA THR A 72 -9.46 -5.45 -3.08
C THR A 72 -10.80 -4.98 -3.62
N LYS A 73 -10.96 -3.75 -3.91
CA LYS A 73 -12.10 -3.16 -4.49
C LYS A 73 -13.42 -3.70 -4.17
#